data_f3f862a32c286bc2323746575b7f91e8
#
_entry.id   f3f862a32c286bc2323746575b7f91e8
#
_cell.length_a   1.000
_cell.length_b   1.000
_cell.length_c   1.000
_cell.angle_alpha   90.00
_cell.angle_beta   90.00
_cell.angle_gamma   90.00
#
_symmetry.space_group_name_H-M   'P 1'
#
loop_
_entity.id
_entity.type
_entity.pdbx_description
1 polymer ?
#
loop_
_entity_poly.entity_id
_entity_poly.type
_entity_poly.pdbx_seq_one_letter_code
_entity_poly.pdbx_strand_id
1 'polypeptide(L)'
;MGKRPEGIWNKEAVISILFPRRCPVCGEIAELKGEKICPECRKKLSFVSGPCCLKCGKELETQDTEYCLGCRKGKRSFEFGAALLNYNEISARSMAQIKYQNRREYLDYYSEEMVRRLGHRISRMKAQFLVPVPVHPARKRQRGYNQAEELAVRLGKLTGIPVCTQALVRIKKTAPQKELTAGERLKNLEKAFAVRKEFLPPGTDGVILVDD
;
A
#
# COMPACT_ATOMS: atom_id res chain seq x y z
N MET A 1 -39.12 -35.79 14.36
CA MET A 1 -38.61 -35.00 13.26
C MET A 1 -37.14 -34.64 13.57
N GLY A 2 -36.23 -35.41 13.03
CA GLY A 2 -34.79 -35.25 13.30
C GLY A 2 -34.23 -34.05 12.53
N LYS A 3 -33.59 -33.10 13.23
CA LYS A 3 -32.78 -32.06 12.64
C LYS A 3 -31.55 -32.72 11.98
N ARG A 4 -31.41 -32.55 10.68
CA ARG A 4 -30.16 -32.94 9.98
C ARG A 4 -29.01 -32.15 10.59
N PRO A 5 -27.85 -32.77 10.85
CA PRO A 5 -26.67 -32.02 11.28
C PRO A 5 -26.26 -31.08 10.13
N GLU A 6 -26.24 -29.79 10.40
CA GLU A 6 -25.68 -28.77 9.48
C GLU A 6 -24.21 -29.14 9.22
N GLY A 7 -23.85 -29.23 7.94
CA GLY A 7 -22.57 -29.76 7.49
C GLY A 7 -21.40 -29.01 8.10
N ILE A 8 -20.50 -29.78 8.69
CA ILE A 8 -19.27 -29.41 9.42
C ILE A 8 -18.23 -28.67 8.54
N TRP A 9 -18.50 -28.50 7.26
CA TRP A 9 -17.57 -27.86 6.30
C TRP A 9 -18.05 -26.46 5.95
N ASN A 10 -17.58 -25.47 6.70
CA ASN A 10 -17.69 -24.07 6.28
C ASN A 10 -16.84 -23.89 5.01
N LYS A 11 -17.41 -23.29 3.97
CA LYS A 11 -16.72 -22.99 2.69
C LYS A 11 -15.35 -22.33 2.90
N GLU A 12 -15.25 -21.45 3.90
CA GLU A 12 -13.99 -20.78 4.26
C GLU A 12 -12.95 -21.76 4.80
N ALA A 13 -13.35 -22.76 5.57
CA ALA A 13 -12.45 -23.81 6.08
C ALA A 13 -11.89 -24.67 4.95
N VAL A 14 -12.73 -25.05 4.00
CA VAL A 14 -12.29 -25.83 2.82
C VAL A 14 -11.34 -25.02 1.96
N ILE A 15 -11.67 -23.75 1.69
CA ILE A 15 -10.79 -22.84 0.92
C ILE A 15 -9.45 -22.65 1.62
N SER A 16 -9.43 -22.52 2.94
CA SER A 16 -8.18 -22.33 3.71
C SER A 16 -7.28 -23.57 3.72
N ILE A 17 -7.86 -24.77 3.57
CA ILE A 17 -7.10 -26.02 3.43
C ILE A 17 -6.49 -26.13 2.03
N LEU A 18 -7.29 -25.84 0.99
CA LEU A 18 -6.84 -25.94 -0.41
C LEU A 18 -5.90 -24.80 -0.81
N PHE A 19 -6.11 -23.61 -0.26
CA PHE A 19 -5.36 -22.39 -0.54
C PHE A 19 -4.89 -21.73 0.76
N PRO A 20 -3.93 -22.35 1.47
CA PRO A 20 -3.45 -21.83 2.74
C PRO A 20 -2.79 -20.45 2.54
N ARG A 21 -3.00 -19.55 3.50
CA ARG A 21 -2.38 -18.22 3.48
C ARG A 21 -0.87 -18.36 3.59
N ARG A 22 -0.17 -17.65 2.72
CA ARG A 22 1.29 -17.64 2.70
C ARG A 22 1.84 -16.35 3.32
N CYS A 23 2.97 -16.50 3.99
CA CYS A 23 3.71 -15.39 4.60
C CYS A 23 4.25 -14.44 3.52
N PRO A 24 4.02 -13.11 3.62
CA PRO A 24 4.51 -12.14 2.65
C PRO A 24 6.04 -11.95 2.65
N VAL A 25 6.75 -12.55 3.62
CA VAL A 25 8.20 -12.43 3.75
C VAL A 25 8.93 -13.68 3.23
N CYS A 26 8.61 -14.88 3.76
CA CYS A 26 9.27 -16.12 3.35
C CYS A 26 8.53 -16.87 2.24
N GLY A 27 7.23 -16.61 2.02
CA GLY A 27 6.41 -17.32 1.04
C GLY A 27 5.87 -18.67 1.53
N GLU A 28 6.29 -19.14 2.70
CA GLU A 28 5.80 -20.36 3.31
C GLU A 28 4.38 -20.21 3.86
N ILE A 29 3.71 -21.32 4.14
CA ILE A 29 2.40 -21.30 4.78
C ILE A 29 2.56 -20.67 6.18
N ALA A 30 1.71 -19.69 6.51
CA ALA A 30 1.67 -19.13 7.85
C ALA A 30 1.16 -20.22 8.81
N GLU A 31 2.00 -20.56 9.82
CA GLU A 31 1.84 -21.76 10.65
C GLU A 31 0.56 -21.77 11.49
N LEU A 32 0.08 -20.60 11.88
CA LEU A 32 -1.08 -20.47 12.77
C LEU A 32 -2.35 -20.15 11.97
N LYS A 33 -3.45 -20.81 12.32
CA LYS A 33 -4.76 -20.59 11.71
C LYS A 33 -5.19 -19.13 11.88
N GLY A 34 -5.38 -18.44 10.76
CA GLY A 34 -5.76 -17.01 10.73
C GLY A 34 -4.60 -16.02 10.67
N GLU A 35 -3.36 -16.45 10.94
CA GLU A 35 -2.18 -15.60 10.78
C GLU A 35 -1.88 -15.31 9.30
N LYS A 36 -1.41 -14.10 9.04
CA LYS A 36 -1.06 -13.65 7.68
C LYS A 36 0.44 -13.54 7.47
N ILE A 37 1.22 -13.76 8.53
CA ILE A 37 2.68 -13.68 8.54
C ILE A 37 3.22 -14.58 9.66
N CYS A 38 4.34 -15.24 9.41
CA CYS A 38 5.06 -15.99 10.45
C CYS A 38 5.59 -15.04 11.54
N PRO A 39 5.53 -15.41 12.83
CA PRO A 39 6.02 -14.58 13.93
C PRO A 39 7.48 -14.13 13.74
N GLU A 40 8.36 -15.03 13.31
CA GLU A 40 9.77 -14.72 13.04
C GLU A 40 9.96 -13.80 11.84
N CYS A 41 9.11 -13.94 10.83
CA CYS A 41 9.14 -13.05 9.67
C CYS A 41 8.64 -11.64 9.99
N ARG A 42 7.71 -11.52 10.92
CA ARG A 42 7.23 -10.23 11.41
C ARG A 42 8.33 -9.42 12.10
N LYS A 43 9.20 -10.08 12.84
CA LYS A 43 10.38 -9.45 13.50
C LYS A 43 11.41 -8.92 12.50
N LYS A 44 11.47 -9.52 11.29
CA LYS A 44 12.39 -9.11 10.22
C LYS A 44 11.92 -7.89 9.43
N LEU A 45 10.64 -7.53 9.52
CA LEU A 45 10.12 -6.32 8.88
C LEU A 45 10.54 -5.07 9.65
N SER A 46 11.19 -4.15 8.97
CA SER A 46 11.58 -2.86 9.54
C SER A 46 10.41 -1.89 9.44
N PHE A 47 9.55 -1.88 10.46
CA PHE A 47 8.49 -0.89 10.54
C PHE A 47 9.04 0.48 10.92
N VAL A 48 8.47 1.52 10.33
CA VAL A 48 8.72 2.89 10.76
C VAL A 48 8.20 3.05 12.18
N SER A 49 9.10 3.27 13.15
CA SER A 49 8.78 3.32 14.59
C SER A 49 9.44 4.47 15.34
N GLY A 50 10.51 5.03 14.79
CA GLY A 50 11.26 6.15 15.37
C GLY A 50 10.71 7.53 15.03
N PRO A 51 11.50 8.58 15.27
CA PRO A 51 11.18 9.92 14.84
C PRO A 51 10.98 9.93 13.30
N CYS A 52 9.96 10.62 12.83
CA CYS A 52 9.58 10.62 11.42
C CYS A 52 9.61 12.00 10.84
N CYS A 53 10.03 12.10 9.60
CA CYS A 53 9.91 13.32 8.82
C CYS A 53 8.47 13.83 8.83
N LEU A 54 8.24 15.03 9.31
CA LEU A 54 6.91 15.64 9.42
C LEU A 54 6.23 15.78 8.06
N LYS A 55 7.02 15.86 6.98
CA LYS A 55 6.48 16.01 5.62
C LYS A 55 6.15 14.65 4.98
N CYS A 56 7.08 13.70 4.90
CA CYS A 56 6.89 12.48 4.11
C CYS A 56 6.73 11.19 4.94
N GLY A 57 6.88 11.26 6.27
CA GLY A 57 6.75 10.10 7.16
C GLY A 57 7.91 9.11 7.12
N LYS A 58 9.01 9.42 6.40
CA LYS A 58 10.22 8.60 6.44
C LYS A 58 10.84 8.65 7.84
N GLU A 59 11.31 7.52 8.35
CA GLU A 59 12.03 7.45 9.61
C GLU A 59 13.33 8.28 9.55
N LEU A 60 13.62 8.96 10.65
CA LEU A 60 14.81 9.79 10.82
C LEU A 60 15.78 9.10 11.79
N GLU A 61 17.06 9.37 11.64
CA GLU A 61 18.10 8.78 12.47
C GLU A 61 18.14 9.39 13.88
N THR A 62 17.74 10.67 13.99
CA THR A 62 17.74 11.42 15.26
C THR A 62 16.45 12.17 15.47
N GLN A 63 16.16 12.54 16.72
CA GLN A 63 15.02 13.39 17.09
C GLN A 63 15.23 14.87 16.80
N ASP A 64 16.48 15.28 16.56
CA ASP A 64 16.86 16.68 16.40
C ASP A 64 16.46 17.27 15.05
N THR A 65 15.99 16.42 14.13
CA THR A 65 15.58 16.86 12.81
C THR A 65 14.09 16.58 12.55
N GLU A 66 13.38 17.60 12.09
CA GLU A 66 11.96 17.49 11.72
C GLU A 66 11.75 16.95 10.30
N TYR A 67 12.70 17.17 9.40
CA TYR A 67 12.57 16.85 7.98
C TYR A 67 13.78 16.07 7.45
N CYS A 68 13.51 15.03 6.68
CA CYS A 68 14.58 14.30 5.98
C CYS A 68 15.25 15.17 4.90
N LEU A 69 16.47 14.84 4.50
CA LEU A 69 17.24 15.56 3.49
C LEU A 69 16.46 15.80 2.18
N GLY A 70 15.67 14.82 1.74
CA GLY A 70 14.87 14.94 0.52
C GLY A 70 13.73 15.94 0.63
N CYS A 71 13.13 16.12 1.82
CA CYS A 71 12.07 17.09 2.06
C CYS A 71 12.63 18.48 2.36
N ARG A 72 13.83 18.57 2.93
CA ARG A 72 14.53 19.86 3.15
C ARG A 72 14.99 20.51 1.85
N LYS A 73 15.49 19.69 0.90
CA LYS A 73 16.01 20.16 -0.40
C LYS A 73 14.95 20.36 -1.46
N GLY A 74 13.81 19.68 -1.39
CA GLY A 74 12.78 19.66 -2.43
C GLY A 74 11.48 20.31 -2.01
N LYS A 75 10.90 21.13 -2.90
CA LYS A 75 9.52 21.60 -2.71
C LYS A 75 8.57 20.41 -2.93
N ARG A 76 7.83 20.03 -1.88
CA ARG A 76 6.80 19.00 -1.92
C ARG A 76 5.43 19.66 -1.85
N SER A 77 4.56 19.36 -2.81
CA SER A 77 3.22 19.96 -2.90
C SER A 77 2.19 19.29 -1.99
N PHE A 78 2.42 18.03 -1.52
CA PHE A 78 1.53 17.39 -0.56
C PHE A 78 1.72 17.95 0.85
N GLU A 79 0.70 17.91 1.68
CA GLU A 79 0.78 18.43 3.05
C GLU A 79 1.67 17.55 3.93
N PHE A 80 1.33 16.28 4.08
CA PHE A 80 2.15 15.31 4.77
C PHE A 80 1.89 13.87 4.27
N GLY A 81 2.78 12.98 4.63
CA GLY A 81 2.71 11.57 4.26
C GLY A 81 3.02 10.66 5.44
N ALA A 82 2.78 9.38 5.24
CA ALA A 82 3.12 8.32 6.17
C ALA A 82 3.70 7.12 5.42
N ALA A 83 4.64 6.42 6.05
CA ALA A 83 5.20 5.18 5.53
C ALA A 83 5.05 4.09 6.58
N LEU A 84 4.72 2.87 6.13
CA LEU A 84 4.58 1.71 7.01
C LEU A 84 5.93 1.07 7.32
N LEU A 85 6.76 0.92 6.31
CA LEU A 85 8.01 0.18 6.35
C LEU A 85 9.18 1.05 5.90
N ASN A 86 10.33 0.80 6.49
CA ASN A 86 11.59 1.22 5.93
C ASN A 86 11.93 0.36 4.71
N TYR A 87 12.47 0.99 3.67
CA TYR A 87 12.88 0.27 2.48
C TYR A 87 14.17 -0.50 2.74
N ASN A 88 14.10 -1.82 2.70
CA ASN A 88 15.21 -2.74 2.81
C ASN A 88 15.00 -3.95 1.88
N GLU A 89 15.93 -4.88 1.83
CA GLU A 89 15.85 -6.07 0.97
C GLU A 89 14.60 -6.91 1.25
N ILE A 90 14.17 -7.04 2.50
CA ILE A 90 13.03 -7.84 2.90
C ILE A 90 11.72 -7.20 2.39
N SER A 91 11.54 -5.91 2.66
CA SER A 91 10.36 -5.18 2.19
C SER A 91 10.33 -5.10 0.66
N ALA A 92 11.48 -4.89 0.01
CA ALA A 92 11.61 -4.88 -1.45
C ALA A 92 11.25 -6.23 -2.07
N ARG A 93 11.72 -7.35 -1.47
CA ARG A 93 11.42 -8.71 -1.93
C ARG A 93 9.93 -9.04 -1.78
N SER A 94 9.33 -8.72 -0.64
CA SER A 94 7.90 -8.92 -0.42
C SER A 94 7.06 -8.14 -1.42
N MET A 95 7.41 -6.87 -1.64
CA MET A 95 6.73 -6.03 -2.62
C MET A 95 6.92 -6.50 -4.07
N ALA A 96 8.08 -7.10 -4.39
CA ALA A 96 8.33 -7.71 -5.69
C ALA A 96 7.42 -8.92 -5.93
N GLN A 97 7.14 -9.74 -4.92
CA GLN A 97 6.19 -10.86 -5.04
C GLN A 97 4.77 -10.35 -5.36
N ILE A 98 4.34 -9.28 -4.70
CA ILE A 98 3.07 -8.63 -5.02
C ILE A 98 3.09 -8.13 -6.47
N LYS A 99 4.13 -7.42 -6.89
CA LYS A 99 4.22 -6.80 -8.22
C LYS A 99 4.36 -7.77 -9.38
N TYR A 100 5.06 -8.89 -9.18
CA TYR A 100 5.51 -9.75 -10.29
C TYR A 100 5.08 -11.21 -10.19
N GLN A 101 4.62 -11.68 -9.01
CA GLN A 101 4.20 -13.05 -8.78
C GLN A 101 2.71 -13.18 -8.43
N ASN A 102 1.93 -12.12 -8.66
CA ASN A 102 0.49 -12.08 -8.41
C ASN A 102 0.08 -12.39 -6.94
N ARG A 103 0.96 -12.08 -5.96
CA ARG A 103 0.69 -12.32 -4.53
C ARG A 103 -0.12 -11.17 -3.91
N ARG A 104 -1.29 -10.88 -4.48
CA ARG A 104 -2.19 -9.80 -4.02
C ARG A 104 -2.68 -10.00 -2.59
N GLU A 105 -2.81 -11.25 -2.16
CA GLU A 105 -3.22 -11.62 -0.80
C GLU A 105 -2.30 -11.07 0.29
N TYR A 106 -1.04 -10.78 -0.02
CA TYR A 106 -0.12 -10.16 0.94
C TYR A 106 -0.51 -8.75 1.34
N LEU A 107 -1.28 -8.07 0.49
CA LEU A 107 -1.81 -6.74 0.80
C LEU A 107 -2.84 -6.77 1.93
N ASP A 108 -3.46 -7.91 2.24
CA ASP A 108 -4.34 -8.06 3.40
C ASP A 108 -3.56 -7.81 4.69
N TYR A 109 -2.36 -8.39 4.81
CA TYR A 109 -1.47 -8.15 5.96
C TYR A 109 -1.02 -6.69 6.03
N TYR A 110 -0.53 -6.15 4.92
CA TYR A 110 -0.01 -4.78 4.91
C TYR A 110 -1.08 -3.73 5.16
N SER A 111 -2.28 -3.90 4.64
CA SER A 111 -3.38 -2.96 4.88
C SER A 111 -3.82 -2.95 6.36
N GLU A 112 -3.86 -4.10 7.01
CA GLU A 112 -4.18 -4.19 8.45
C GLU A 112 -3.07 -3.56 9.31
N GLU A 113 -1.80 -3.83 9.00
CA GLU A 113 -0.68 -3.20 9.69
C GLU A 113 -0.65 -1.67 9.48
N MET A 114 -1.01 -1.20 8.27
CA MET A 114 -1.16 0.24 8.01
C MET A 114 -2.23 0.87 8.89
N VAL A 115 -3.42 0.27 8.97
CA VAL A 115 -4.49 0.81 9.81
C VAL A 115 -4.11 0.72 11.29
N ARG A 116 -3.53 -0.39 11.73
CA ARG A 116 -3.10 -0.58 13.12
C ARG A 116 -2.04 0.44 13.56
N ARG A 117 -1.06 0.74 12.71
CA ARG A 117 0.07 1.63 13.04
C ARG A 117 -0.15 3.08 12.65
N LEU A 118 -0.84 3.32 11.55
CA LEU A 118 -0.99 4.64 10.95
C LEU A 118 -2.43 5.17 11.03
N GLY A 119 -3.38 4.42 11.59
CA GLY A 119 -4.80 4.79 11.62
C GLY A 119 -5.05 6.19 12.19
N HIS A 120 -4.38 6.55 13.29
CA HIS A 120 -4.46 7.90 13.85
C HIS A 120 -3.93 8.97 12.87
N ARG A 121 -2.82 8.69 12.15
CA ARG A 121 -2.31 9.62 11.13
C ARG A 121 -3.25 9.71 9.93
N ILE A 122 -3.80 8.58 9.47
CA ILE A 122 -4.78 8.53 8.37
C ILE A 122 -6.02 9.36 8.73
N SER A 123 -6.55 9.20 9.93
CA SER A 123 -7.71 9.96 10.39
C SER A 123 -7.43 11.48 10.48
N ARG A 124 -6.23 11.87 10.91
CA ARG A 124 -5.80 13.28 10.93
C ARG A 124 -5.68 13.92 9.54
N MET A 125 -5.50 13.14 8.49
CA MET A 125 -5.48 13.64 7.12
C MET A 125 -6.83 14.19 6.66
N LYS A 126 -7.93 13.87 7.35
CA LYS A 126 -9.30 14.30 7.05
C LYS A 126 -9.65 14.18 5.56
N ALA A 127 -9.07 13.20 4.90
CA ALA A 127 -9.25 12.99 3.47
C ALA A 127 -10.63 12.40 3.18
N GLN A 128 -11.25 12.90 2.14
CA GLN A 128 -12.56 12.47 1.69
C GLN A 128 -12.47 11.23 0.79
N PHE A 129 -11.32 11.01 0.15
CA PHE A 129 -11.10 9.87 -0.73
C PHE A 129 -9.68 9.31 -0.62
N LEU A 130 -9.57 7.99 -0.83
CA LEU A 130 -8.32 7.32 -1.17
C LEU A 130 -8.19 7.29 -2.70
N VAL A 131 -7.08 7.79 -3.21
CA VAL A 131 -6.80 7.79 -4.66
C VAL A 131 -5.55 6.95 -4.91
N PRO A 132 -5.67 5.77 -5.54
CA PRO A 132 -4.50 4.95 -5.83
C PRO A 132 -3.66 5.55 -6.94
N VAL A 133 -2.33 5.51 -6.80
CA VAL A 133 -1.41 5.90 -7.86
C VAL A 133 -1.52 4.88 -9.01
N PRO A 134 -1.87 5.33 -10.24
CA PRO A 134 -2.11 4.41 -11.33
C PRO A 134 -0.80 3.90 -11.95
N VAL A 135 -0.77 2.61 -12.29
CA VAL A 135 0.24 2.05 -13.19
C VAL A 135 -0.16 2.34 -14.65
N HIS A 136 0.82 2.33 -15.56
CA HIS A 136 0.53 2.49 -16.98
C HIS A 136 -0.36 1.33 -17.50
N PRO A 137 -1.34 1.58 -18.40
CA PRO A 137 -2.25 0.55 -18.91
C PRO A 137 -1.56 -0.71 -19.44
N ALA A 138 -0.43 -0.58 -20.13
CA ALA A 138 0.35 -1.73 -20.59
C ALA A 138 0.87 -2.59 -19.43
N ARG A 139 1.32 -1.97 -18.31
CA ARG A 139 1.74 -2.71 -17.12
C ARG A 139 0.54 -3.33 -16.39
N LYS A 140 -0.61 -2.64 -16.36
CA LYS A 140 -1.85 -3.20 -15.78
C LYS A 140 -2.29 -4.44 -16.56
N ARG A 141 -2.21 -4.42 -17.89
CA ARG A 141 -2.50 -5.61 -18.73
C ARG A 141 -1.53 -6.76 -18.49
N GLN A 142 -0.23 -6.48 -18.42
CA GLN A 142 0.80 -7.49 -18.16
C GLN A 142 0.68 -8.12 -16.77
N ARG A 143 0.41 -7.29 -15.75
CA ARG A 143 0.33 -7.69 -14.34
C ARG A 143 -1.05 -8.23 -13.95
N GLY A 144 -2.10 -7.80 -14.66
CA GLY A 144 -3.50 -8.11 -14.38
C GLY A 144 -4.17 -7.14 -13.40
N TYR A 145 -3.41 -6.30 -12.68
CA TYR A 145 -3.92 -5.38 -11.65
C TYR A 145 -2.99 -4.19 -11.39
N ASN A 146 -3.48 -3.24 -10.61
CA ASN A 146 -2.70 -2.15 -10.00
C ASN A 146 -2.58 -2.41 -8.50
N GLN A 147 -1.37 -2.61 -7.99
CA GLN A 147 -1.13 -2.92 -6.58
C GLN A 147 -1.58 -1.79 -5.63
N ALA A 148 -1.41 -0.53 -6.04
CA ALA A 148 -1.89 0.62 -5.27
C ALA A 148 -3.42 0.66 -5.19
N GLU A 149 -4.13 0.27 -6.26
CA GLU A 149 -5.59 0.14 -6.29
C GLU A 149 -6.06 -0.98 -5.36
N GLU A 150 -5.42 -2.15 -5.42
CA GLU A 150 -5.69 -3.28 -4.53
C GLU A 150 -5.48 -2.91 -3.05
N LEU A 151 -4.42 -2.15 -2.75
CA LEU A 151 -4.14 -1.65 -1.40
C LEU A 151 -5.19 -0.62 -0.97
N ALA A 152 -5.51 0.36 -1.83
CA ALA A 152 -6.51 1.39 -1.53
C ALA A 152 -7.89 0.80 -1.25
N VAL A 153 -8.33 -0.22 -2.02
CA VAL A 153 -9.60 -0.91 -1.79
C VAL A 153 -9.64 -1.58 -0.41
N ARG A 154 -8.55 -2.22 0.00
CA ARG A 154 -8.44 -2.83 1.35
C ARG A 154 -8.45 -1.78 2.45
N LEU A 155 -7.68 -0.73 2.28
CA LEU A 155 -7.68 0.40 3.22
C LEU A 155 -9.05 1.05 3.31
N GLY A 156 -9.74 1.26 2.19
CA GLY A 156 -11.09 1.81 2.18
C GLY A 156 -12.08 0.97 2.97
N LYS A 157 -12.02 -0.36 2.84
CA LYS A 157 -12.83 -1.28 3.64
C LYS A 157 -12.54 -1.20 5.15
N LEU A 158 -11.27 -1.01 5.52
CA LEU A 158 -10.83 -0.98 6.92
C LEU A 158 -11.05 0.39 7.58
N THR A 159 -10.99 1.48 6.82
CA THR A 159 -11.07 2.86 7.34
C THR A 159 -12.42 3.52 7.12
N GLY A 160 -13.26 2.98 6.24
CA GLY A 160 -14.50 3.62 5.81
C GLY A 160 -14.31 4.75 4.80
N ILE A 161 -13.07 5.09 4.42
CA ILE A 161 -12.81 6.15 3.44
C ILE A 161 -13.07 5.61 2.02
N PRO A 162 -13.93 6.27 1.23
CA PRO A 162 -14.25 5.82 -0.13
C PRO A 162 -13.03 5.89 -1.05
N VAL A 163 -12.98 4.97 -2.04
CA VAL A 163 -11.87 4.88 -2.99
C VAL A 163 -12.29 5.43 -4.34
N CYS A 164 -11.54 6.41 -4.86
CA CYS A 164 -11.73 6.95 -6.20
C CYS A 164 -10.56 6.50 -7.11
N THR A 165 -10.79 5.48 -7.92
CA THR A 165 -9.77 4.90 -8.82
C THR A 165 -9.60 5.65 -10.13
N GLN A 166 -10.52 6.56 -10.45
CA GLN A 166 -10.59 7.27 -11.73
C GLN A 166 -10.06 8.70 -11.66
N ALA A 167 -9.91 9.28 -10.46
CA ALA A 167 -9.47 10.66 -10.27
C ALA A 167 -8.04 10.93 -10.76
N LEU A 168 -7.17 9.92 -10.76
CA LEU A 168 -5.80 10.03 -11.23
C LEU A 168 -5.53 8.97 -12.31
N VAL A 169 -5.03 9.40 -13.46
CA VAL A 169 -4.70 8.51 -14.58
C VAL A 169 -3.26 8.69 -15.03
N ARG A 170 -2.63 7.61 -15.47
CA ARG A 170 -1.28 7.65 -16.03
C ARG A 170 -1.37 7.69 -17.55
N ILE A 171 -0.98 8.82 -18.12
CA ILE A 171 -1.12 9.10 -19.55
C ILE A 171 0.16 8.82 -20.35
N LYS A 172 1.34 8.71 -19.67
CA LYS A 172 2.63 8.49 -20.32
C LYS A 172 3.26 7.19 -19.87
N LYS A 173 3.77 6.40 -20.81
CA LYS A 173 4.66 5.26 -20.55
C LYS A 173 6.04 5.79 -20.14
N THR A 174 6.53 5.42 -18.98
CA THR A 174 7.80 5.89 -18.42
C THR A 174 8.70 4.71 -18.07
N ALA A 175 10.01 4.93 -18.01
CA ALA A 175 10.98 3.94 -17.57
C ALA A 175 10.71 3.47 -16.12
N PRO A 176 11.16 2.26 -15.73
CA PRO A 176 11.08 1.79 -14.35
C PRO A 176 11.82 2.73 -13.39
N GLN A 177 11.12 3.21 -12.35
CA GLN A 177 11.70 4.17 -11.39
C GLN A 177 12.94 3.63 -10.64
N LYS A 178 13.02 2.31 -10.44
CA LYS A 178 14.15 1.67 -9.75
C LYS A 178 15.50 1.82 -10.46
N GLU A 179 15.47 2.07 -11.75
CA GLU A 179 16.66 2.19 -12.62
C GLU A 179 17.16 3.64 -12.75
N LEU A 180 16.46 4.60 -12.11
CA LEU A 180 16.68 6.02 -12.26
C LEU A 180 17.20 6.67 -10.98
N THR A 181 18.06 7.67 -11.14
CA THR A 181 18.46 8.59 -10.06
C THR A 181 17.28 9.48 -9.61
N ALA A 182 17.42 10.17 -8.47
CA ALA A 182 16.37 11.03 -7.95
C ALA A 182 15.96 12.15 -8.93
N GLY A 183 16.91 12.77 -9.63
CA GLY A 183 16.64 13.81 -10.62
C GLY A 183 15.95 13.25 -11.87
N GLU A 184 16.42 12.10 -12.36
CA GLU A 184 15.81 11.41 -13.51
C GLU A 184 14.39 10.95 -13.21
N ARG A 185 14.09 10.51 -11.96
CA ARG A 185 12.73 10.15 -11.54
C ARG A 185 11.76 11.31 -11.68
N LEU A 186 12.16 12.52 -11.30
CA LEU A 186 11.33 13.71 -11.43
C LEU A 186 11.03 14.01 -12.90
N LYS A 187 12.06 14.05 -13.76
CA LYS A 187 11.91 14.27 -15.21
C LYS A 187 11.07 13.18 -15.87
N ASN A 188 11.29 11.92 -15.49
CA ASN A 188 10.57 10.76 -16.02
C ASN A 188 9.07 10.79 -15.67
N LEU A 189 8.71 11.35 -14.52
CA LEU A 189 7.31 11.49 -14.10
C LEU A 189 6.66 12.80 -14.54
N GLU A 190 7.43 13.71 -15.09
CA GLU A 190 6.90 14.98 -15.59
C GLU A 190 5.84 14.75 -16.65
N LYS A 191 4.66 15.32 -16.44
CA LYS A 191 3.49 15.14 -17.31
C LYS A 191 3.10 13.66 -17.53
N ALA A 192 3.46 12.76 -16.59
CA ALA A 192 3.10 11.35 -16.70
C ALA A 192 1.68 11.05 -16.18
N PHE A 193 1.13 11.94 -15.41
CA PHE A 193 -0.19 11.81 -14.79
C PHE A 193 -1.11 12.96 -15.20
N ALA A 194 -2.41 12.66 -15.25
CA ALA A 194 -3.47 13.65 -15.38
C ALA A 194 -4.51 13.45 -14.27
N VAL A 195 -4.99 14.56 -13.71
CA VAL A 195 -6.09 14.56 -12.74
C VAL A 195 -7.40 14.72 -13.50
N ARG A 196 -8.35 13.86 -13.18
CA ARG A 196 -9.72 13.87 -13.70
C ARG A 196 -10.66 14.34 -12.61
N LYS A 197 -10.85 15.65 -12.53
CA LYS A 197 -11.64 16.29 -11.46
C LYS A 197 -13.12 15.88 -11.50
N GLU A 198 -13.64 15.52 -12.66
CA GLU A 198 -15.01 15.06 -12.89
C GLU A 198 -15.39 13.79 -12.11
N PHE A 199 -14.39 13.04 -11.62
CA PHE A 199 -14.60 11.85 -10.77
C PHE A 199 -14.53 12.14 -9.28
N LEU A 200 -14.27 13.38 -8.87
CA LEU A 200 -14.31 13.83 -7.48
C LEU A 200 -15.50 14.76 -7.30
N PRO A 201 -16.30 14.59 -6.24
CA PRO A 201 -17.39 15.51 -5.94
C PRO A 201 -16.91 16.96 -5.82
N PRO A 202 -17.71 17.94 -6.20
CA PRO A 202 -17.43 19.35 -5.92
C PRO A 202 -17.18 19.57 -4.41
N GLY A 203 -16.22 20.41 -4.06
CA GLY A 203 -15.85 20.64 -2.67
C GLY A 203 -14.94 19.55 -2.06
N THR A 204 -14.33 18.69 -2.87
CA THR A 204 -13.29 17.80 -2.39
C THR A 204 -12.02 18.57 -2.09
N ASP A 205 -11.70 18.73 -0.78
CA ASP A 205 -10.56 19.52 -0.30
C ASP A 205 -9.32 18.67 -0.05
N GLY A 206 -9.49 17.38 0.23
CA GLY A 206 -8.38 16.51 0.56
C GLY A 206 -8.54 15.06 0.09
N VAL A 207 -7.45 14.51 -0.44
CA VAL A 207 -7.34 13.10 -0.82
C VAL A 207 -6.05 12.50 -0.27
N ILE A 208 -6.07 11.21 0.03
CA ILE A 208 -4.85 10.43 0.31
C ILE A 208 -4.44 9.72 -0.95
N LEU A 209 -3.26 10.03 -1.46
CA LEU A 209 -2.63 9.22 -2.50
C LEU A 209 -2.08 7.94 -1.88
N VAL A 210 -2.51 6.78 -2.40
CA VAL A 210 -2.03 5.47 -1.96
C VAL A 210 -1.05 4.93 -2.99
N ASP A 211 0.16 4.59 -2.54
CA ASP A 211 1.21 3.95 -3.35
C ASP A 211 1.89 2.83 -2.53
N ASP A 212 2.69 2.00 -3.19
CA ASP A 212 3.39 0.85 -2.63
C ASP A 212 4.90 1.05 -2.40
#